data_126b930dabf8c81cdc77f8bdbf0c0c82
#
_entry.id   126b930dabf8c81cdc77f8bdbf0c0c82
#
_cell.length_a   1.000
_cell.length_b   1.000
_cell.length_c   1.000
_cell.angle_alpha   90.00
_cell.angle_beta   90.00
_cell.angle_gamma   90.00
#
_symmetry.space_group_name_H-M   'P 1'
#
loop_
_entity.id
_entity.type
_entity.pdbx_description
1 polymer ?
#
loop_
_entity_poly.entity_id
_entity_poly.type
_entity_poly.pdbx_seq_one_letter_code
_entity_poly.pdbx_strand_id
1 'polypeptide(L)'
;MPYQIRQSTIADIPALLQMAEASRQIMRKSGNMHQWINGYPSEEVFRHDIEKNNSYILTCESEPVGTFAFVPSPEPTYASIYQGAWINESKPYYVVHRIASYPDKKGIFDAMADFCFSHTDNLRIDTHRDNHIMQHLLEKHGFTYCGIIYLENGDERLAYQKIISQPSL
;
A
#
# COMPACT_ATOMS: atom_id res chain seq x y z
N MET A 1 10.19 17.51 0.42
CA MET A 1 10.36 16.30 -0.40
C MET A 1 10.24 16.66 -1.87
N PRO A 2 11.10 16.10 -2.70
CA PRO A 2 11.04 16.39 -4.12
C PRO A 2 9.97 15.63 -4.89
N TYR A 3 9.16 14.82 -4.20
CA TYR A 3 8.16 13.99 -4.87
C TYR A 3 6.84 14.73 -5.05
N GLN A 4 6.27 14.55 -6.23
CA GLN A 4 4.90 14.97 -6.51
C GLN A 4 4.05 13.71 -6.65
N ILE A 5 2.76 13.82 -6.31
CA ILE A 5 1.84 12.69 -6.37
C ILE A 5 0.66 13.09 -7.25
N ARG A 6 0.36 12.25 -8.22
CA ARG A 6 -0.78 12.42 -9.12
C ARG A 6 -1.48 11.09 -9.36
N GLN A 7 -2.69 11.14 -9.87
CA GLN A 7 -3.36 9.93 -10.29
C GLN A 7 -2.63 9.32 -11.49
N SER A 8 -2.58 7.99 -11.51
CA SER A 8 -2.01 7.23 -12.62
C SER A 8 -2.97 7.25 -13.80
N THR A 9 -2.43 7.14 -15.00
CA THR A 9 -3.19 6.99 -16.23
C THR A 9 -2.80 5.68 -16.92
N ILE A 10 -3.55 5.30 -17.92
CA ILE A 10 -3.26 4.08 -18.70
C ILE A 10 -1.84 4.12 -19.28
N ALA A 11 -1.36 5.32 -19.65
CA ALA A 11 0.00 5.48 -20.16
C ALA A 11 1.09 5.13 -19.13
N ASP A 12 0.74 5.12 -17.86
CA ASP A 12 1.70 4.78 -16.78
C ASP A 12 1.86 3.27 -16.57
N ILE A 13 1.02 2.43 -17.17
CA ILE A 13 1.04 0.98 -16.91
C ILE A 13 2.43 0.36 -17.08
N PRO A 14 3.20 0.65 -18.14
CA PRO A 14 4.55 0.09 -18.24
C PRO A 14 5.43 0.43 -17.03
N ALA A 15 5.38 1.66 -16.53
CA ALA A 15 6.15 2.05 -15.34
C ALA A 15 5.63 1.34 -14.08
N LEU A 16 4.32 1.18 -13.94
CA LEU A 16 3.73 0.47 -12.80
C LEU A 16 4.19 -0.98 -12.76
N LEU A 17 4.20 -1.65 -13.91
CA LEU A 17 4.67 -3.04 -14.01
C LEU A 17 6.16 -3.15 -13.70
N GLN A 18 6.97 -2.20 -14.15
CA GLN A 18 8.40 -2.18 -13.86
C GLN A 18 8.66 -1.97 -12.36
N MET A 19 7.93 -1.06 -11.73
CA MET A 19 8.07 -0.82 -10.29
C MET A 19 7.62 -2.02 -9.47
N ALA A 20 6.54 -2.69 -9.90
CA ALA A 20 6.09 -3.91 -9.26
C ALA A 20 7.16 -5.00 -9.33
N GLU A 21 7.80 -5.16 -10.48
CA GLU A 21 8.86 -6.16 -10.64
C GLU A 21 10.09 -5.82 -9.80
N ALA A 22 10.49 -4.54 -9.78
CA ALA A 22 11.61 -4.11 -8.95
C ALA A 22 11.34 -4.39 -7.46
N SER A 23 10.12 -4.09 -7.01
CA SER A 23 9.72 -4.34 -5.62
C SER A 23 9.66 -5.83 -5.31
N ARG A 24 9.18 -6.64 -6.25
CA ARG A 24 9.13 -8.10 -6.10
C ARG A 24 10.54 -8.67 -5.93
N GLN A 25 11.51 -8.15 -6.68
CA GLN A 25 12.92 -8.58 -6.54
C GLN A 25 13.47 -8.23 -5.16
N ILE A 26 13.15 -7.03 -4.65
CA ILE A 26 13.55 -6.63 -3.29
C ILE A 26 12.93 -7.57 -2.26
N MET A 27 11.65 -7.91 -2.41
CA MET A 27 10.99 -8.86 -1.55
C MET A 27 11.74 -10.19 -1.49
N ARG A 28 12.09 -10.75 -2.64
CA ARG A 28 12.77 -12.05 -2.72
C ARG A 28 14.15 -12.00 -2.07
N LYS A 29 14.90 -10.92 -2.29
CA LYS A 29 16.23 -10.75 -1.70
C LYS A 29 16.19 -10.64 -0.19
N SER A 30 15.11 -10.10 0.37
CA SER A 30 14.96 -9.92 1.81
C SER A 30 14.29 -11.10 2.51
N GLY A 31 14.04 -12.21 1.78
CA GLY A 31 13.46 -13.42 2.36
C GLY A 31 11.94 -13.49 2.29
N ASN A 32 11.31 -12.51 1.66
CA ASN A 32 9.86 -12.48 1.46
C ASN A 32 9.53 -13.19 0.14
N MET A 33 9.33 -14.50 0.23
CA MET A 33 9.25 -15.37 -0.94
C MET A 33 7.82 -15.59 -1.44
N HIS A 34 6.81 -15.29 -0.62
CA HIS A 34 5.45 -15.72 -0.88
C HIS A 34 4.44 -14.58 -1.03
N GLN A 35 4.89 -13.33 -0.94
CA GLN A 35 4.08 -12.17 -1.27
C GLN A 35 4.25 -11.83 -2.74
N TRP A 36 3.18 -11.40 -3.39
CA TRP A 36 3.20 -11.03 -4.81
C TRP A 36 3.69 -12.17 -5.71
N ILE A 37 3.05 -13.32 -5.55
CA ILE A 37 3.33 -14.51 -6.35
C ILE A 37 2.37 -14.57 -7.56
N ASN A 38 2.66 -15.48 -8.49
CA ASN A 38 1.81 -15.77 -9.64
C ASN A 38 1.51 -14.55 -10.52
N GLY A 39 2.52 -13.68 -10.68
CA GLY A 39 2.39 -12.50 -11.56
C GLY A 39 1.61 -11.33 -10.96
N TYR A 40 1.25 -11.41 -9.68
CA TYR A 40 0.55 -10.32 -9.01
C TYR A 40 1.56 -9.23 -8.56
N PRO A 41 1.24 -7.95 -8.67
CA PRO A 41 0.06 -7.39 -9.34
C PRO A 41 0.23 -7.39 -10.86
N SER A 42 -0.83 -7.76 -11.55
CA SER A 42 -0.83 -7.84 -13.02
C SER A 42 -1.25 -6.51 -13.66
N GLU A 43 -1.12 -6.44 -14.97
CA GLU A 43 -1.61 -5.29 -15.72
C GLU A 43 -3.11 -5.06 -15.46
N GLU A 44 -3.90 -6.12 -15.37
CA GLU A 44 -5.34 -6.01 -15.14
C GLU A 44 -5.65 -5.38 -13.78
N VAL A 45 -4.87 -5.72 -12.76
CA VAL A 45 -5.03 -5.14 -11.42
C VAL A 45 -4.75 -3.64 -11.47
N PHE A 46 -3.67 -3.22 -12.10
CA PHE A 46 -3.35 -1.80 -12.24
C PHE A 46 -4.40 -1.07 -13.08
N ARG A 47 -4.86 -1.67 -14.16
CA ARG A 47 -5.88 -1.06 -15.00
C ARG A 47 -7.18 -0.85 -14.23
N HIS A 48 -7.58 -1.81 -13.42
CA HIS A 48 -8.76 -1.69 -12.56
C HIS A 48 -8.60 -0.53 -11.56
N ASP A 49 -7.44 -0.44 -10.91
CA ASP A 49 -7.16 0.66 -9.97
C ASP A 49 -7.26 2.01 -10.67
N ILE A 50 -6.72 2.11 -11.89
CA ILE A 50 -6.76 3.35 -12.67
C ILE A 50 -8.20 3.72 -13.04
N GLU A 51 -8.97 2.75 -13.49
CA GLU A 51 -10.38 2.96 -13.87
C GLU A 51 -11.22 3.43 -12.69
N LYS A 52 -10.89 2.97 -11.48
CA LYS A 52 -11.58 3.39 -10.25
C LYS A 52 -11.03 4.69 -9.67
N ASN A 53 -10.03 5.30 -10.30
CA ASN A 53 -9.33 6.51 -9.81
C ASN A 53 -8.64 6.28 -8.47
N ASN A 54 -8.21 5.06 -8.19
CA ASN A 54 -7.56 4.68 -6.94
C ASN A 54 -6.04 4.56 -7.07
N SER A 55 -5.50 4.60 -8.28
CA SER A 55 -4.07 4.44 -8.52
C SER A 55 -3.36 5.79 -8.53
N TYR A 56 -2.29 5.89 -7.78
CA TYR A 56 -1.47 7.11 -7.69
C TYR A 56 -0.02 6.78 -8.00
N ILE A 57 0.67 7.76 -8.55
CA ILE A 57 2.07 7.62 -8.89
C ILE A 57 2.84 8.78 -8.26
N LEU A 58 4.00 8.45 -7.69
CA LEU A 58 4.93 9.44 -7.19
C LEU A 58 5.93 9.74 -8.29
N THR A 59 6.20 11.01 -8.53
CA THR A 59 7.19 11.43 -9.53
C THR A 59 8.26 12.27 -8.88
N CYS A 60 9.45 12.22 -9.46
CA CYS A 60 10.56 13.10 -9.12
C CYS A 60 11.04 13.71 -10.44
N GLU A 61 10.97 15.03 -10.56
CA GLU A 61 11.30 15.70 -11.81
C GLU A 61 10.54 15.11 -13.00
N SER A 62 9.25 14.86 -12.79
CA SER A 62 8.31 14.27 -13.76
C SER A 62 8.53 12.80 -14.08
N GLU A 63 9.55 12.17 -13.52
CA GLU A 63 9.80 10.74 -13.73
C GLU A 63 9.14 9.89 -12.66
N PRO A 64 8.47 8.79 -13.03
CA PRO A 64 7.88 7.89 -12.05
C PRO A 64 8.93 7.28 -11.12
N VAL A 65 8.67 7.29 -9.82
CA VAL A 65 9.57 6.70 -8.83
C VAL A 65 8.86 5.74 -7.89
N GLY A 66 7.55 5.86 -7.71
CA GLY A 66 6.79 5.00 -6.84
C GLY A 66 5.31 5.01 -7.20
N THR A 67 4.56 4.08 -6.63
CA THR A 67 3.12 3.95 -6.85
C THR A 67 2.46 3.33 -5.63
N PHE A 68 1.17 3.59 -5.50
CA PHE A 68 0.31 2.94 -4.52
C PHE A 68 -1.14 3.06 -4.97
N ALA A 69 -1.97 2.16 -4.47
CA ALA A 69 -3.43 2.28 -4.61
C ALA A 69 -3.99 2.83 -3.30
N PHE A 70 -4.90 3.79 -3.39
CA PHE A 70 -5.52 4.45 -2.24
C PHE A 70 -7.02 4.28 -2.42
N VAL A 71 -7.62 3.38 -1.62
CA VAL A 71 -8.95 2.82 -1.88
C VAL A 71 -9.88 3.11 -0.72
N PRO A 72 -11.06 3.72 -0.97
CA PRO A 72 -12.01 3.96 0.12
C PRO A 72 -12.63 2.64 0.62
N SER A 73 -12.96 2.62 1.91
CA SER A 73 -13.67 1.49 2.53
C SER A 73 -15.06 1.29 1.90
N PRO A 74 -15.65 0.09 1.98
CA PRO A 74 -15.15 -1.08 2.69
C PRO A 74 -14.17 -1.92 1.87
N GLU A 75 -13.28 -2.63 2.57
CA GLU A 75 -12.41 -3.63 1.98
C GLU A 75 -12.95 -5.01 2.44
N PRO A 76 -13.44 -5.85 1.52
CA PRO A 76 -14.07 -7.11 1.92
C PRO A 76 -13.19 -8.02 2.78
N THR A 77 -11.89 -8.08 2.51
CA THR A 77 -10.98 -8.93 3.29
C THR A 77 -10.73 -8.39 4.70
N TYR A 78 -11.16 -7.17 5.00
CA TYR A 78 -11.03 -6.56 6.33
C TYR A 78 -12.29 -6.69 7.18
N ALA A 79 -13.33 -7.32 6.65
CA ALA A 79 -14.59 -7.51 7.39
C ALA A 79 -14.42 -8.38 8.62
N SER A 80 -13.48 -9.32 8.57
CA SER A 80 -13.14 -10.18 9.71
C SER A 80 -11.65 -10.06 10.02
N ILE A 81 -11.34 -9.94 11.30
CA ILE A 81 -9.95 -9.90 11.78
C ILE A 81 -9.81 -10.89 12.91
N TYR A 82 -8.65 -11.56 12.99
CA TYR A 82 -8.40 -12.67 13.90
C TYR A 82 -7.18 -12.38 14.76
N GLN A 83 -7.15 -12.93 15.97
CA GLN A 83 -6.05 -12.77 16.92
C GLN A 83 -5.76 -11.33 17.24
N GLY A 84 -6.83 -10.53 17.30
CA GLY A 84 -6.74 -9.10 17.58
C GLY A 84 -8.01 -8.39 17.17
N ALA A 85 -7.94 -7.09 17.02
CA ALA A 85 -9.08 -6.26 16.64
C ALA A 85 -8.59 -4.97 15.99
N TRP A 86 -9.41 -4.44 15.07
CA TRP A 86 -9.17 -3.10 14.54
C TRP A 86 -9.27 -2.07 15.69
N ILE A 87 -8.55 -0.97 15.57
CA ILE A 87 -8.62 0.12 16.56
C ILE A 87 -10.05 0.67 16.63
N ASN A 88 -10.70 0.82 15.48
CA ASN A 88 -12.08 1.24 15.38
C ASN A 88 -12.71 0.54 14.18
N GLU A 89 -13.78 -0.21 14.41
CA GLU A 89 -14.42 -1.02 13.38
C GLU A 89 -15.47 -0.25 12.58
N SER A 90 -16.08 0.77 13.15
CA SER A 90 -17.23 1.44 12.54
C SER A 90 -16.88 2.70 11.75
N LYS A 91 -15.70 3.29 12.00
CA LYS A 91 -15.29 4.52 11.34
C LYS A 91 -14.87 4.23 9.89
N PRO A 92 -15.32 5.05 8.93
CA PRO A 92 -14.81 4.90 7.55
C PRO A 92 -13.29 5.01 7.50
N TYR A 93 -12.68 4.27 6.58
CA TYR A 93 -11.23 4.23 6.44
C TYR A 93 -10.86 4.19 4.97
N TYR A 94 -9.58 4.42 4.69
CA TYR A 94 -9.00 4.12 3.39
C TYR A 94 -7.98 3.01 3.56
N VAL A 95 -7.70 2.34 2.46
CA VAL A 95 -6.72 1.25 2.42
C VAL A 95 -5.64 1.62 1.42
N VAL A 96 -4.39 1.36 1.77
CA VAL A 96 -3.29 1.44 0.81
C VAL A 96 -2.92 0.02 0.39
N HIS A 97 -2.92 -0.20 -0.91
CA HIS A 97 -2.55 -1.46 -1.54
C HIS A 97 -1.44 -1.23 -2.57
N ARG A 98 -0.70 -2.28 -2.87
CA ARG A 98 0.21 -2.33 -4.01
C ARG A 98 1.22 -1.20 -4.00
N ILE A 99 1.89 -1.02 -2.87
CA ILE A 99 2.99 -0.06 -2.74
C ILE A 99 4.19 -0.62 -3.48
N ALA A 100 4.72 0.11 -4.43
CA ALA A 100 5.90 -0.29 -5.18
C ALA A 100 6.74 0.92 -5.55
N SER A 101 8.03 0.71 -5.74
CA SER A 101 8.94 1.79 -6.15
C SER A 101 10.14 1.23 -6.88
N TYR A 102 10.82 2.09 -7.64
CA TYR A 102 12.15 1.77 -8.12
C TYR A 102 13.12 1.73 -6.93
N PRO A 103 14.20 0.94 -7.03
CA PRO A 103 15.19 0.90 -5.95
C PRO A 103 15.90 2.25 -5.79
N ASP A 104 16.55 2.43 -4.64
CA ASP A 104 17.37 3.59 -4.31
C ASP A 104 16.60 4.92 -4.21
N LYS A 105 15.29 4.85 -4.08
CA LYS A 105 14.47 6.04 -3.83
C LYS A 105 14.10 6.08 -2.35
N LYS A 106 14.48 7.16 -1.69
CA LYS A 106 14.24 7.32 -0.25
C LYS A 106 13.00 8.17 -0.01
N GLY A 107 12.31 7.88 1.11
CA GLY A 107 11.18 8.70 1.53
C GLY A 107 9.89 8.44 0.75
N ILE A 108 9.81 7.36 -0.01
CA ILE A 108 8.58 7.02 -0.75
C ILE A 108 7.41 6.79 0.23
N PHE A 109 7.63 6.00 1.27
CA PHE A 109 6.57 5.73 2.25
C PHE A 109 6.16 7.01 2.99
N ASP A 110 7.13 7.85 3.35
CA ASP A 110 6.86 9.13 4.01
C ASP A 110 5.95 10.00 3.15
N ALA A 111 6.29 10.17 1.88
CA ALA A 111 5.52 11.00 0.96
C ALA A 111 4.12 10.44 0.73
N MET A 112 4.00 9.12 0.58
CA MET A 112 2.71 8.45 0.44
C MET A 112 1.86 8.65 1.68
N ALA A 113 2.41 8.43 2.86
CA ALA A 113 1.66 8.56 4.12
C ALA A 113 1.18 9.99 4.31
N ASP A 114 2.03 10.98 4.05
CA ASP A 114 1.63 12.39 4.13
C ASP A 114 0.46 12.69 3.20
N PHE A 115 0.52 12.20 1.98
CA PHE A 115 -0.56 12.38 1.01
C PHE A 115 -1.85 11.74 1.53
N CYS A 116 -1.78 10.49 1.97
CA CYS A 116 -2.97 9.76 2.44
C CYS A 116 -3.61 10.47 3.63
N PHE A 117 -2.81 10.89 4.61
CA PHE A 117 -3.34 11.56 5.80
C PHE A 117 -3.75 13.01 5.56
N SER A 118 -3.50 13.56 4.38
CA SER A 118 -4.12 14.81 3.97
C SER A 118 -5.55 14.60 3.46
N HIS A 119 -5.95 13.34 3.21
CA HIS A 119 -7.26 12.98 2.67
C HIS A 119 -8.13 12.17 3.63
N THR A 120 -7.53 11.53 4.62
CA THR A 120 -8.26 10.71 5.59
C THR A 120 -7.57 10.76 6.94
N ASP A 121 -8.34 10.52 8.00
CA ASP A 121 -7.76 10.39 9.35
C ASP A 121 -7.64 8.93 9.78
N ASN A 122 -8.02 7.97 8.92
CA ASN A 122 -8.09 6.55 9.29
C ASN A 122 -7.58 5.70 8.12
N LEU A 123 -6.43 5.06 8.30
CA LEU A 123 -5.76 4.33 7.24
C LEU A 123 -5.43 2.91 7.70
N ARG A 124 -5.76 1.92 6.87
CA ARG A 124 -5.44 0.52 7.10
C ARG A 124 -4.52 0.01 6.01
N ILE A 125 -3.55 -0.81 6.40
CA ILE A 125 -2.58 -1.41 5.49
C ILE A 125 -2.32 -2.83 5.98
N ASP A 126 -2.16 -3.78 5.07
CA ASP A 126 -1.74 -5.13 5.43
C ASP A 126 -0.46 -5.50 4.70
N THR A 127 0.27 -6.48 5.23
CA THR A 127 1.50 -6.96 4.62
C THR A 127 1.74 -8.43 4.99
N HIS A 128 2.61 -9.07 4.25
CA HIS A 128 2.99 -10.47 4.50
C HIS A 128 3.88 -10.58 5.75
N ARG A 129 3.74 -11.70 6.46
CA ARG A 129 4.53 -12.02 7.65
C ARG A 129 6.04 -11.93 7.39
N ASP A 130 6.48 -12.27 6.20
CA ASP A 130 7.91 -12.26 5.83
C ASP A 130 8.39 -10.91 5.31
N ASN A 131 7.50 -9.92 5.18
CA ASN A 131 7.88 -8.60 4.72
C ASN A 131 8.31 -7.73 5.90
N HIS A 132 9.54 -7.97 6.36
CA HIS A 132 10.07 -7.23 7.52
C HIS A 132 10.33 -5.77 7.19
N ILE A 133 10.63 -5.45 5.95
CA ILE A 133 10.83 -4.07 5.51
C ILE A 133 9.54 -3.27 5.70
N MET A 134 8.42 -3.79 5.22
CA MET A 134 7.14 -3.07 5.36
C MET A 134 6.69 -3.03 6.82
N GLN A 135 6.85 -4.11 7.57
CA GLN A 135 6.51 -4.11 9.00
C GLN A 135 7.27 -3.02 9.74
N HIS A 136 8.56 -2.88 9.46
CA HIS A 136 9.39 -1.84 10.08
C HIS A 136 8.90 -0.44 9.69
N LEU A 137 8.57 -0.22 8.43
CA LEU A 137 8.05 1.07 7.97
C LEU A 137 6.73 1.42 8.65
N LEU A 138 5.82 0.45 8.76
CA LEU A 138 4.54 0.66 9.41
C LEU A 138 4.71 1.04 10.87
N GLU A 139 5.56 0.30 11.60
CA GLU A 139 5.83 0.61 13.01
C GLU A 139 6.49 1.98 13.18
N LYS A 140 7.47 2.28 12.34
CA LYS A 140 8.16 3.57 12.36
C LYS A 140 7.21 4.74 12.14
N HIS A 141 6.17 4.54 11.32
CA HIS A 141 5.20 5.60 11.01
C HIS A 141 4.00 5.60 11.96
N GLY A 142 4.07 4.86 13.05
CA GLY A 142 3.04 4.91 14.08
C GLY A 142 1.80 4.07 13.83
N PHE A 143 1.87 3.13 12.89
CA PHE A 143 0.79 2.17 12.70
C PHE A 143 0.79 1.14 13.81
N THR A 144 -0.40 0.74 14.23
CA THR A 144 -0.59 -0.29 15.25
C THR A 144 -0.90 -1.62 14.57
N TYR A 145 -0.20 -2.67 14.98
CA TYR A 145 -0.54 -4.02 14.59
C TYR A 145 -1.88 -4.40 15.22
N CYS A 146 -2.83 -4.85 14.41
CA CYS A 146 -4.19 -5.12 14.86
C CYS A 146 -4.55 -6.60 14.88
N GLY A 147 -3.93 -7.41 14.05
CA GLY A 147 -4.27 -8.83 13.98
C GLY A 147 -4.03 -9.40 12.59
N ILE A 148 -4.72 -10.48 12.30
CA ILE A 148 -4.55 -11.24 11.07
C ILE A 148 -5.82 -11.17 10.22
N ILE A 149 -5.66 -10.88 8.93
CA ILE A 149 -6.72 -11.01 7.95
C ILE A 149 -6.33 -12.08 6.92
N TYR A 150 -7.30 -12.55 6.18
CA TYR A 150 -7.08 -13.54 5.13
C TYR A 150 -7.55 -12.99 3.78
N LEU A 151 -6.71 -13.15 2.75
CA LEU A 151 -7.07 -12.82 1.39
C LEU A 151 -8.12 -13.81 0.87
N GLU A 152 -8.72 -13.51 -0.27
CA GLU A 152 -9.74 -14.40 -0.86
C GLU A 152 -9.22 -15.82 -1.08
N ASN A 153 -7.94 -15.97 -1.42
CA ASN A 153 -7.33 -17.28 -1.64
C ASN A 153 -6.95 -17.99 -0.34
N GLY A 154 -7.22 -17.39 0.82
CA GLY A 154 -6.89 -17.96 2.12
C GLY A 154 -5.52 -17.58 2.66
N ASP A 155 -4.72 -16.83 1.91
CA ASP A 155 -3.40 -16.40 2.39
C ASP A 155 -3.52 -15.41 3.54
N GLU A 156 -2.67 -15.59 4.53
CA GLU A 156 -2.62 -14.77 5.73
C GLU A 156 -1.92 -13.43 5.45
N ARG A 157 -2.41 -12.36 6.09
CA ARG A 157 -1.73 -11.07 6.11
C ARG A 157 -1.79 -10.47 7.51
N LEU A 158 -0.76 -9.72 7.85
CA LEU A 158 -0.71 -8.93 9.09
C LEU A 158 -1.38 -7.59 8.82
N ALA A 159 -2.33 -7.23 9.67
CA ALA A 159 -3.16 -6.03 9.48
C ALA A 159 -2.74 -4.92 10.43
N TYR A 160 -2.63 -3.72 9.91
CA TYR A 160 -2.20 -2.53 10.65
C TYR A 160 -3.19 -1.41 10.42
N GLN A 161 -3.29 -0.53 11.41
CA GLN A 161 -4.17 0.66 11.32
C GLN A 161 -3.52 1.84 12.01
N LYS A 162 -3.77 3.04 11.48
CA LYS A 162 -3.40 4.28 12.14
C LYS A 162 -4.54 5.27 12.00
N ILE A 163 -4.94 5.87 13.12
CA ILE A 163 -5.94 6.92 13.17
C ILE A 163 -5.26 8.17 13.73
N ILE A 164 -5.43 9.29 13.04
CA ILE A 164 -4.95 10.59 13.51
C ILE A 164 -6.16 11.43 13.94
N SER A 165 -5.91 12.46 14.72
CA SER A 165 -7.00 13.28 15.27
C SER A 165 -7.72 14.09 14.20
N GLN A 166 -7.02 14.45 13.13
CA GLN A 166 -7.58 15.16 11.98
C GLN A 166 -6.61 14.98 10.80
N PRO A 167 -7.11 15.06 9.54
CA PRO A 167 -6.22 14.96 8.38
C PRO A 167 -5.16 16.04 8.38
N SER A 168 -3.97 15.68 7.88
CA SER A 168 -2.87 16.63 7.68
C SER A 168 -3.21 17.60 6.55
N LEU A 169 -2.82 18.84 6.70
CA LEU A 169 -3.08 19.89 5.70
C LEU A 169 -1.85 20.21 4.85
#